data_502cc6b19e3bb1a02125a591e67aed30
#
_entry.id   502cc6b19e3bb1a02125a591e67aed30
#
_cell.length_a   1.000
_cell.length_b   1.000
_cell.length_c   1.000
_cell.angle_alpha   90.00
_cell.angle_beta   90.00
_cell.angle_gamma   90.00
#
_symmetry.space_group_name_H-M   'P 1'
#
loop_
_entity.id
_entity.type
_entity.pdbx_description
1 polymer ?
#
loop_
_entity_poly.entity_id
_entity_poly.type
_entity_poly.pdbx_seq_one_letter_code
_entity_poly.pdbx_strand_id
1 'polypeptide(L)'
;MSDTNIILEVKNLKKTFDDHEVLKDINTTVKKGEVIAIIGPSGCGKSTFLRSLNLLEVPTSGHIIYEGNDLTEKGVDVDKLRQSIGMVFQHFNLFPNMTIKKNITLAPIQLGLMSKEEADSKAMELLKRVGLSDKADSYPDMLSGGQKQRVAIARALAMNPEIMLFDEPTSALDPEMVGEVLSIMKELAASGMTMIVVTHEMGFAREVSSRCMFINEGRIEEDSDPVSFFDTPKSARLKDFLSKVL
;
A
#
# COMPACT_ATOMS: atom_id res chain seq x y z
N MET A 1 26.96 8.89 9.38
CA MET A 1 26.72 7.46 9.17
C MET A 1 25.48 7.36 8.34
N SER A 2 25.59 6.92 7.09
CA SER A 2 24.43 6.71 6.22
C SER A 2 23.56 5.63 6.88
N ASP A 3 22.29 5.94 7.14
CA ASP A 3 21.31 4.99 7.71
C ASP A 3 21.06 3.91 6.61
N THR A 4 21.82 2.83 6.67
CA THR A 4 21.91 1.78 5.63
C THR A 4 20.63 0.97 5.44
N ASN A 5 19.52 1.39 6.04
CA ASN A 5 18.25 0.68 6.04
C ASN A 5 17.10 1.45 5.34
N ILE A 6 17.38 2.62 4.74
CA ILE A 6 16.38 3.38 3.99
C ILE A 6 16.19 2.71 2.61
N ILE A 7 14.96 2.27 2.32
CA ILE A 7 14.60 1.66 1.04
C ILE A 7 13.94 2.68 0.09
N LEU A 8 13.22 3.66 0.64
CA LEU A 8 12.55 4.70 -0.14
C LEU A 8 12.75 6.07 0.54
N GLU A 9 13.07 7.09 -0.25
CA GLU A 9 13.19 8.47 0.22
C GLU A 9 12.38 9.40 -0.68
N VAL A 10 11.63 10.32 -0.08
CA VAL A 10 10.81 11.32 -0.76
C VAL A 10 11.32 12.70 -0.39
N LYS A 11 11.63 13.52 -1.40
CA LYS A 11 12.17 14.88 -1.23
C LYS A 11 11.34 15.92 -1.96
N ASN A 12 10.82 16.89 -1.24
CA ASN A 12 10.11 18.06 -1.75
C ASN A 12 9.00 17.71 -2.75
N LEU A 13 8.31 16.59 -2.51
CA LEU A 13 7.32 16.04 -3.43
C LEU A 13 6.11 16.96 -3.53
N LYS A 14 5.75 17.34 -4.74
CA LYS A 14 4.55 18.13 -5.05
C LYS A 14 3.73 17.47 -6.14
N LYS A 15 2.42 17.58 -6.02
CA LYS A 15 1.48 17.17 -7.07
C LYS A 15 0.39 18.20 -7.22
N THR A 16 0.24 18.69 -8.45
CA THR A 16 -0.81 19.60 -8.87
C THR A 16 -1.64 18.92 -9.95
N PHE A 17 -2.95 19.02 -9.86
CA PHE A 17 -3.90 18.67 -10.92
C PHE A 17 -4.55 19.98 -11.39
N ASP A 18 -4.37 20.30 -12.64
CA ASP A 18 -4.74 21.61 -13.21
C ASP A 18 -4.17 22.75 -12.32
N ASP A 19 -5.03 23.52 -11.65
CA ASP A 19 -4.65 24.63 -10.76
C ASP A 19 -4.69 24.24 -9.25
N HIS A 20 -5.02 22.98 -8.93
CA HIS A 20 -5.16 22.54 -7.55
C HIS A 20 -3.94 21.76 -7.06
N GLU A 21 -3.17 22.35 -6.13
CA GLU A 21 -2.02 21.70 -5.48
C GLU A 21 -2.49 20.74 -4.39
N VAL A 22 -2.41 19.43 -4.68
CA VAL A 22 -2.87 18.35 -3.79
C VAL A 22 -1.78 17.90 -2.82
N LEU A 23 -0.52 17.85 -3.27
CA LEU A 23 0.63 17.56 -2.40
C LEU A 23 1.58 18.77 -2.40
N LYS A 24 1.98 19.17 -1.18
CA LYS A 24 2.71 20.41 -0.92
C LYS A 24 3.96 20.13 -0.12
N ASP A 25 5.09 19.88 -0.81
CA ASP A 25 6.40 19.73 -0.18
C ASP A 25 6.46 18.56 0.83
N ILE A 26 6.06 17.37 0.37
CA ILE A 26 6.14 16.14 1.19
C ILE A 26 7.60 15.67 1.24
N ASN A 27 8.09 15.47 2.45
CA ASN A 27 9.42 14.93 2.72
C ASN A 27 9.29 13.77 3.72
N THR A 28 9.82 12.58 3.39
CA THR A 28 9.83 11.42 4.29
C THR A 28 10.81 10.36 3.82
N THR A 29 11.11 9.41 4.69
CA THR A 29 11.89 8.21 4.38
C THR A 29 11.15 6.97 4.84
N VAL A 30 11.38 5.84 4.19
CA VAL A 30 10.84 4.53 4.57
C VAL A 30 12.00 3.58 4.78
N LYS A 31 12.01 2.90 5.93
CA LYS A 31 13.01 1.89 6.26
C LYS A 31 12.51 0.49 5.89
N LYS A 32 13.43 -0.40 5.55
CA LYS A 32 13.09 -1.81 5.27
C LYS A 32 12.46 -2.46 6.51
N GLY A 33 11.33 -3.14 6.31
CA GLY A 33 10.55 -3.75 7.40
C GLY A 33 9.67 -2.77 8.19
N GLU A 34 9.65 -1.47 7.84
CA GLU A 34 8.81 -0.48 8.50
C GLU A 34 7.35 -0.61 8.04
N VAL A 35 6.42 -0.47 8.97
CA VAL A 35 4.98 -0.39 8.69
C VAL A 35 4.50 1.02 9.00
N ILE A 36 4.16 1.77 7.96
CA ILE A 36 3.70 3.15 8.08
C ILE A 36 2.19 3.22 7.85
N ALA A 37 1.44 3.73 8.82
CA ALA A 37 0.04 4.08 8.64
C ALA A 37 -0.11 5.55 8.25
N ILE A 38 -0.82 5.83 7.15
CA ILE A 38 -1.15 7.18 6.69
C ILE A 38 -2.61 7.47 7.03
N ILE A 39 -2.83 8.48 7.84
CA ILE A 39 -4.12 8.87 8.39
C ILE A 39 -4.40 10.34 8.02
N GLY A 40 -5.66 10.70 7.87
CA GLY A 40 -6.07 12.08 7.60
C GLY A 40 -7.46 12.18 6.98
N PRO A 41 -8.02 13.39 6.86
CA PRO A 41 -9.33 13.63 6.29
C PRO A 41 -9.45 13.13 4.84
N SER A 42 -10.69 12.92 4.38
CA SER A 42 -10.93 12.60 2.97
C SER A 42 -10.50 13.78 2.08
N GLY A 43 -9.91 13.47 0.92
CA GLY A 43 -9.48 14.49 -0.04
C GLY A 43 -8.18 15.23 0.31
N CYS A 44 -7.49 14.92 1.42
CA CYS A 44 -6.26 15.63 1.83
C CYS A 44 -4.98 15.18 1.09
N GLY A 45 -5.07 14.26 0.12
CA GLY A 45 -3.93 13.83 -0.70
C GLY A 45 -3.31 12.48 -0.35
N LYS A 46 -3.84 11.70 0.62
CA LYS A 46 -3.28 10.41 1.06
C LYS A 46 -3.06 9.41 -0.09
N SER A 47 -4.12 9.12 -0.85
CA SER A 47 -4.06 8.20 -1.99
C SER A 47 -3.17 8.73 -3.12
N THR A 48 -3.17 10.05 -3.35
CA THR A 48 -2.28 10.70 -4.32
C THR A 48 -0.83 10.52 -3.92
N PHE A 49 -0.50 10.74 -2.64
CA PHE A 49 0.84 10.50 -2.12
C PHE A 49 1.23 9.02 -2.27
N LEU A 50 0.38 8.10 -1.83
CA LEU A 50 0.65 6.66 -1.93
C LEU A 50 0.90 6.22 -3.38
N ARG A 51 0.07 6.67 -4.32
CA ARG A 51 0.19 6.36 -5.75
C ARG A 51 1.39 7.04 -6.41
N SER A 52 1.90 8.11 -5.84
CA SER A 52 3.13 8.73 -6.33
C SER A 52 4.34 7.85 -6.05
N LEU A 53 4.36 7.08 -4.95
CA LEU A 53 5.50 6.24 -4.57
C LEU A 53 5.85 5.14 -5.59
N ASN A 54 4.88 4.71 -6.40
CA ASN A 54 5.08 3.76 -7.50
C ASN A 54 4.84 4.39 -8.89
N LEU A 55 4.83 5.73 -8.96
CA LEU A 55 4.61 6.52 -10.18
C LEU A 55 3.30 6.21 -10.93
N LEU A 56 2.27 5.68 -10.25
CA LEU A 56 0.91 5.68 -10.81
C LEU A 56 0.37 7.10 -10.93
N GLU A 57 0.76 7.97 -9.99
CA GLU A 57 0.60 9.41 -10.07
C GLU A 57 1.98 10.04 -10.21
N VAL A 58 2.30 10.53 -11.41
CA VAL A 58 3.58 11.20 -11.65
C VAL A 58 3.62 12.53 -10.90
N PRO A 59 4.61 12.79 -10.03
CA PRO A 59 4.76 14.05 -9.34
C PRO A 59 4.89 15.24 -10.30
N THR A 60 4.44 16.41 -9.88
CA THR A 60 4.69 17.66 -10.61
C THR A 60 6.12 18.15 -10.40
N SER A 61 6.67 17.94 -9.20
CA SER A 61 8.07 18.22 -8.86
C SER A 61 8.48 17.46 -7.60
N GLY A 62 9.76 17.51 -7.28
CA GLY A 62 10.36 16.75 -6.18
C GLY A 62 10.89 15.40 -6.65
N HIS A 63 11.40 14.62 -5.71
CA HIS A 63 12.12 13.38 -6.00
C HIS A 63 11.56 12.22 -5.19
N ILE A 64 11.54 11.04 -5.80
CA ILE A 64 11.25 9.75 -5.15
C ILE A 64 12.45 8.85 -5.45
N ILE A 65 13.20 8.51 -4.42
CA ILE A 65 14.43 7.75 -4.53
C ILE A 65 14.20 6.38 -3.93
N TYR A 66 14.30 5.33 -4.74
CA TYR A 66 14.16 3.94 -4.34
C TYR A 66 15.52 3.24 -4.48
N GLU A 67 16.02 2.66 -3.38
CA GLU A 67 17.34 2.02 -3.34
C GLU A 67 18.47 2.88 -3.96
N GLY A 68 18.45 4.19 -3.69
CA GLY A 68 19.44 5.15 -4.20
C GLY A 68 19.21 5.63 -5.63
N ASN A 69 18.20 5.12 -6.34
CA ASN A 69 17.86 5.51 -7.71
C ASN A 69 16.67 6.49 -7.70
N ASP A 70 16.84 7.65 -8.28
CA ASP A 70 15.75 8.63 -8.40
C ASP A 70 14.78 8.23 -9.51
N LEU A 71 13.57 7.90 -9.11
CA LEU A 71 12.51 7.42 -9.99
C LEU A 71 11.86 8.52 -10.83
N THR A 72 12.11 9.79 -10.48
CA THR A 72 11.52 10.95 -11.16
C THR A 72 12.42 11.43 -12.32
N GLU A 73 13.60 10.85 -12.48
CA GLU A 73 14.49 11.15 -13.59
C GLU A 73 13.98 10.58 -14.91
N LYS A 74 14.38 11.20 -16.02
CA LYS A 74 14.03 10.72 -17.36
C LYS A 74 14.71 9.39 -17.68
N GLY A 75 13.93 8.44 -18.20
CA GLY A 75 14.48 7.16 -18.67
C GLY A 75 14.45 6.04 -17.63
N VAL A 76 13.85 6.26 -16.48
CA VAL A 76 13.64 5.21 -15.47
C VAL A 76 12.69 4.15 -16.02
N ASP A 77 13.05 2.88 -15.82
CA ASP A 77 12.19 1.75 -16.13
C ASP A 77 11.12 1.59 -15.05
N VAL A 78 9.97 2.25 -15.27
CA VAL A 78 8.84 2.26 -14.33
C VAL A 78 8.24 0.86 -14.16
N ASP A 79 8.30 0.02 -15.18
CA ASP A 79 7.75 -1.34 -15.10
C ASP A 79 8.60 -2.22 -14.20
N LYS A 80 9.91 -2.06 -14.23
CA LYS A 80 10.82 -2.73 -13.28
C LYS A 80 10.59 -2.26 -11.84
N LEU A 81 10.39 -0.96 -11.64
CA LEU A 81 10.03 -0.41 -10.33
C LEU A 81 8.75 -1.05 -9.78
N ARG A 82 7.68 -1.11 -10.60
CA ARG A 82 6.38 -1.65 -10.19
C ARG A 82 6.42 -3.15 -9.89
N GLN A 83 7.46 -3.86 -10.29
CA GLN A 83 7.69 -5.24 -9.85
C GLN A 83 8.11 -5.31 -8.38
N SER A 84 8.88 -4.32 -7.91
CA SER A 84 9.40 -4.27 -6.53
C SER A 84 8.44 -3.58 -5.54
N ILE A 85 7.50 -2.76 -6.03
CA ILE A 85 6.53 -2.03 -5.22
C ILE A 85 5.11 -2.48 -5.58
N GLY A 86 4.59 -3.43 -4.81
CA GLY A 86 3.23 -3.95 -4.98
C GLY A 86 2.18 -2.95 -4.49
N MET A 87 1.00 -2.96 -5.10
CA MET A 87 -0.11 -2.10 -4.70
C MET A 87 -1.43 -2.85 -4.62
N VAL A 88 -2.15 -2.60 -3.53
CA VAL A 88 -3.51 -3.06 -3.27
C VAL A 88 -4.42 -1.84 -3.19
N PHE A 89 -5.46 -1.82 -4.02
CA PHE A 89 -6.39 -0.71 -4.16
C PHE A 89 -7.64 -0.90 -3.30
N GLN A 90 -8.35 0.18 -3.05
CA GLN A 90 -9.68 0.21 -2.43
C GLN A 90 -10.68 -0.66 -3.22
N HIS A 91 -10.69 -0.54 -4.54
CA HIS A 91 -11.41 -1.43 -5.44
C HIS A 91 -10.46 -2.53 -5.89
N PHE A 92 -10.86 -3.76 -5.78
CA PHE A 92 -10.05 -4.99 -5.91
C PHE A 92 -9.28 -5.08 -7.24
N ASN A 93 -9.80 -4.45 -8.31
CA ASN A 93 -9.21 -4.38 -9.66
C ASN A 93 -8.81 -5.75 -10.22
N LEU A 94 -9.57 -6.81 -9.90
CA LEU A 94 -9.37 -8.13 -10.48
C LEU A 94 -9.86 -8.14 -11.93
N PHE A 95 -9.18 -8.92 -12.77
CA PHE A 95 -9.60 -9.15 -14.15
C PHE A 95 -10.84 -10.06 -14.16
N PRO A 96 -12.02 -9.56 -14.55
CA PRO A 96 -13.29 -10.29 -14.41
C PRO A 96 -13.37 -11.52 -15.29
N ASN A 97 -12.68 -11.50 -16.44
CA ASN A 97 -12.67 -12.57 -17.43
C ASN A 97 -11.59 -13.63 -17.20
N MET A 98 -10.93 -13.61 -16.04
CA MET A 98 -9.88 -14.55 -15.65
C MET A 98 -10.23 -15.24 -14.35
N THR A 99 -9.85 -16.52 -14.21
CA THR A 99 -9.97 -17.23 -12.94
C THR A 99 -9.10 -16.55 -11.87
N ILE A 100 -9.34 -16.84 -10.61
CA ILE A 100 -8.58 -16.32 -9.48
C ILE A 100 -7.10 -16.69 -9.61
N LYS A 101 -6.79 -17.93 -9.93
CA LYS A 101 -5.42 -18.38 -10.19
C LYS A 101 -4.77 -17.59 -11.33
N LYS A 102 -5.48 -17.39 -12.45
CA LYS A 102 -4.97 -16.61 -13.58
C LYS A 102 -4.73 -15.13 -13.21
N ASN A 103 -5.58 -14.54 -12.38
CA ASN A 103 -5.34 -13.18 -11.86
C ASN A 103 -4.02 -13.07 -11.11
N ILE A 104 -3.60 -14.10 -10.39
CA ILE A 104 -2.35 -14.12 -9.62
C ILE A 104 -1.16 -14.44 -10.52
N THR A 105 -1.29 -15.36 -11.47
CA THR A 105 -0.17 -15.86 -12.29
C THR A 105 0.16 -14.99 -13.50
N LEU A 106 -0.75 -14.11 -13.92
CA LEU A 106 -0.64 -13.36 -15.18
C LEU A 106 0.65 -12.56 -15.26
N ALA A 107 0.89 -11.68 -14.28
CA ALA A 107 2.03 -10.77 -14.30
C ALA A 107 3.38 -11.50 -14.18
N PRO A 108 3.60 -12.43 -13.23
CA PRO A 108 4.85 -13.20 -13.16
C PRO A 108 5.19 -13.94 -14.45
N ILE A 109 4.21 -14.50 -15.14
CA ILE A 109 4.42 -15.22 -16.41
C ILE A 109 4.71 -14.25 -17.56
N GLN A 110 3.90 -13.20 -17.72
CA GLN A 110 4.06 -12.23 -18.83
C GLN A 110 5.38 -11.46 -18.77
N LEU A 111 5.87 -11.19 -17.56
CA LEU A 111 7.14 -10.52 -17.34
C LEU A 111 8.35 -11.49 -17.37
N GLY A 112 8.11 -12.78 -17.59
CA GLY A 112 9.17 -13.79 -17.65
C GLY A 112 9.88 -14.04 -16.32
N LEU A 113 9.25 -13.68 -15.19
CA LEU A 113 9.82 -13.86 -13.86
C LEU A 113 9.69 -15.30 -13.36
N MET A 114 8.68 -16.02 -13.84
CA MET A 114 8.39 -17.41 -13.49
C MET A 114 7.92 -18.19 -14.72
N SER A 115 8.24 -19.48 -14.78
CA SER A 115 7.57 -20.41 -15.67
C SER A 115 6.09 -20.55 -15.26
N LYS A 116 5.29 -21.13 -16.13
CA LYS A 116 3.87 -21.37 -15.83
C LYS A 116 3.69 -22.28 -14.61
N GLU A 117 4.51 -23.32 -14.51
CA GLU A 117 4.47 -24.31 -13.43
C GLU A 117 4.86 -23.67 -12.09
N GLU A 118 5.89 -22.83 -12.07
CA GLU A 118 6.32 -22.09 -10.89
C GLU A 118 5.25 -21.09 -10.45
N ALA A 119 4.68 -20.31 -11.38
CA ALA A 119 3.62 -19.36 -11.11
C ALA A 119 2.35 -20.03 -10.58
N ASP A 120 1.94 -21.18 -11.15
CA ASP A 120 0.79 -21.94 -10.70
C ASP A 120 1.02 -22.48 -9.26
N SER A 121 2.22 -22.98 -8.96
CA SER A 121 2.58 -23.43 -7.61
C SER A 121 2.57 -22.25 -6.61
N LYS A 122 3.16 -21.12 -6.99
CA LYS A 122 3.18 -19.90 -6.17
C LYS A 122 1.78 -19.36 -5.92
N ALA A 123 0.92 -19.36 -6.93
CA ALA A 123 -0.47 -18.94 -6.80
C ALA A 123 -1.24 -19.81 -5.80
N MET A 124 -1.06 -21.12 -5.83
CA MET A 124 -1.71 -22.02 -4.87
C MET A 124 -1.18 -21.84 -3.44
N GLU A 125 0.13 -21.60 -3.27
CA GLU A 125 0.73 -21.22 -1.97
C GLU A 125 0.08 -19.95 -1.41
N LEU A 126 0.00 -18.89 -2.23
CA LEU A 126 -0.58 -17.61 -1.82
C LEU A 126 -2.08 -17.73 -1.55
N LEU A 127 -2.83 -18.47 -2.37
CA LEU A 127 -4.25 -18.75 -2.14
C LEU A 127 -4.48 -19.51 -0.84
N LYS A 128 -3.59 -20.45 -0.49
CA LYS A 128 -3.63 -21.14 0.81
C LYS A 128 -3.38 -20.15 1.95
N ARG A 129 -2.41 -19.24 1.81
CA ARG A 129 -2.10 -18.21 2.82
C ARG A 129 -3.28 -17.28 3.08
N VAL A 130 -4.05 -16.94 2.05
CA VAL A 130 -5.24 -16.09 2.19
C VAL A 130 -6.56 -16.87 2.38
N GLY A 131 -6.49 -18.20 2.61
CA GLY A 131 -7.63 -19.05 2.91
C GLY A 131 -8.62 -19.26 1.74
N LEU A 132 -8.12 -19.26 0.50
CA LEU A 132 -8.94 -19.33 -0.72
C LEU A 132 -8.48 -20.39 -1.73
N SER A 133 -7.84 -21.48 -1.26
CA SER A 133 -7.34 -22.55 -2.15
C SER A 133 -8.45 -23.20 -2.99
N ASP A 134 -9.67 -23.32 -2.44
CA ASP A 134 -10.85 -23.88 -3.10
C ASP A 134 -11.42 -22.95 -4.19
N LYS A 135 -10.99 -21.70 -4.26
CA LYS A 135 -11.46 -20.68 -5.21
C LYS A 135 -10.54 -20.47 -6.42
N ALA A 136 -9.46 -21.25 -6.56
CA ALA A 136 -8.45 -21.07 -7.60
C ALA A 136 -9.04 -20.99 -9.03
N ASP A 137 -10.00 -21.82 -9.33
CA ASP A 137 -10.65 -21.90 -10.65
C ASP A 137 -11.96 -21.11 -10.75
N SER A 138 -12.38 -20.43 -9.66
CA SER A 138 -13.54 -19.52 -9.66
C SER A 138 -13.21 -18.22 -10.39
N TYR A 139 -14.25 -17.47 -10.76
CA TYR A 139 -14.14 -16.12 -11.32
C TYR A 139 -14.44 -15.07 -10.25
N PRO A 140 -13.95 -13.81 -10.42
CA PRO A 140 -14.13 -12.74 -9.40
C PRO A 140 -15.58 -12.46 -9.03
N ASP A 141 -16.53 -12.58 -9.92
CA ASP A 141 -17.96 -12.35 -9.68
C ASP A 141 -18.58 -13.37 -8.69
N MET A 142 -17.95 -14.52 -8.53
CA MET A 142 -18.36 -15.56 -7.58
C MET A 142 -17.85 -15.34 -6.16
N LEU A 143 -17.05 -14.29 -5.92
CA LEU A 143 -16.41 -14.01 -4.65
C LEU A 143 -17.07 -12.84 -3.91
N SER A 144 -17.09 -12.89 -2.57
CA SER A 144 -17.44 -11.76 -1.73
C SER A 144 -16.39 -10.62 -1.83
N GLY A 145 -16.73 -9.42 -1.37
CA GLY A 145 -15.79 -8.28 -1.34
C GLY A 145 -14.48 -8.60 -0.61
N GLY A 146 -14.58 -9.18 0.59
CA GLY A 146 -13.41 -9.57 1.39
C GLY A 146 -12.57 -10.65 0.70
N GLN A 147 -13.21 -11.62 0.04
CA GLN A 147 -12.50 -12.62 -0.77
C GLN A 147 -11.76 -11.99 -1.95
N LYS A 148 -12.40 -11.06 -2.68
CA LYS A 148 -11.76 -10.32 -3.78
C LYS A 148 -10.55 -9.55 -3.29
N GLN A 149 -10.64 -8.89 -2.13
CA GLN A 149 -9.53 -8.14 -1.56
C GLN A 149 -8.37 -9.04 -1.16
N ARG A 150 -8.66 -10.21 -0.56
CA ARG A 150 -7.62 -11.19 -0.23
C ARG A 150 -6.92 -11.73 -1.49
N VAL A 151 -7.64 -11.93 -2.58
CA VAL A 151 -7.05 -12.27 -3.89
C VAL A 151 -6.19 -11.12 -4.42
N ALA A 152 -6.62 -9.85 -4.29
CA ALA A 152 -5.82 -8.71 -4.72
C ALA A 152 -4.50 -8.61 -3.94
N ILE A 153 -4.51 -8.92 -2.64
CA ILE A 153 -3.28 -9.04 -1.82
C ILE A 153 -2.40 -10.18 -2.34
N ALA A 154 -2.97 -11.37 -2.56
CA ALA A 154 -2.23 -12.52 -3.09
C ALA A 154 -1.61 -12.22 -4.46
N ARG A 155 -2.34 -11.53 -5.35
CA ARG A 155 -1.84 -11.09 -6.66
C ARG A 155 -0.64 -10.15 -6.53
N ALA A 156 -0.70 -9.17 -5.63
CA ALA A 156 0.41 -8.26 -5.39
C ALA A 156 1.64 -9.00 -4.83
N LEU A 157 1.45 -9.92 -3.91
CA LEU A 157 2.50 -10.75 -3.32
C LEU A 157 3.16 -11.73 -4.33
N ALA A 158 2.46 -12.11 -5.40
CA ALA A 158 3.00 -13.01 -6.42
C ALA A 158 4.22 -12.42 -7.15
N MET A 159 4.35 -11.09 -7.17
CA MET A 159 5.50 -10.38 -7.72
C MET A 159 6.72 -10.36 -6.79
N ASN A 160 6.59 -10.91 -5.57
CA ASN A 160 7.62 -10.86 -4.52
C ASN A 160 8.13 -9.44 -4.23
N PRO A 161 7.24 -8.47 -3.99
CA PRO A 161 7.62 -7.07 -3.82
C PRO A 161 8.40 -6.84 -2.52
N GLU A 162 9.24 -5.80 -2.51
CA GLU A 162 9.95 -5.34 -1.30
C GLU A 162 9.12 -4.37 -0.47
N ILE A 163 8.19 -3.66 -1.12
CA ILE A 163 7.25 -2.72 -0.48
C ILE A 163 5.83 -3.05 -0.93
N MET A 164 4.91 -3.08 0.02
CA MET A 164 3.48 -3.19 -0.24
C MET A 164 2.76 -1.88 0.10
N LEU A 165 2.10 -1.31 -0.88
CA LEU A 165 1.25 -0.14 -0.74
C LEU A 165 -0.22 -0.57 -0.63
N PHE A 166 -0.93 -0.06 0.38
CA PHE A 166 -2.35 -0.34 0.58
C PHE A 166 -3.15 0.97 0.58
N ASP A 167 -4.01 1.15 -0.40
CA ASP A 167 -4.88 2.32 -0.55
C ASP A 167 -6.28 2.00 -0.05
N GLU A 168 -6.56 2.29 1.22
CA GLU A 168 -7.84 2.04 1.91
C GLU A 168 -8.38 0.62 1.68
N PRO A 169 -7.63 -0.44 2.01
CA PRO A 169 -7.93 -1.82 1.60
C PRO A 169 -9.23 -2.39 2.18
N THR A 170 -9.84 -1.74 3.16
CA THR A 170 -11.07 -2.19 3.83
C THR A 170 -12.29 -1.32 3.56
N SER A 171 -12.13 -0.13 2.97
CA SER A 171 -13.21 0.86 2.86
C SER A 171 -14.37 0.46 1.93
N ALA A 172 -14.14 -0.50 1.01
CA ALA A 172 -15.18 -1.04 0.12
C ALA A 172 -15.77 -2.38 0.62
N LEU A 173 -15.51 -2.74 1.89
CA LEU A 173 -15.93 -4.02 2.48
C LEU A 173 -17.05 -3.83 3.50
N ASP A 174 -17.90 -4.85 3.59
CA ASP A 174 -18.82 -4.98 4.71
C ASP A 174 -18.04 -5.17 6.02
N PRO A 175 -18.51 -4.63 7.16
CA PRO A 175 -17.81 -4.71 8.46
C PRO A 175 -17.39 -6.13 8.88
N GLU A 176 -18.22 -7.14 8.55
CA GLU A 176 -17.92 -8.54 8.84
C GLU A 176 -16.69 -9.09 8.09
N MET A 177 -16.35 -8.49 6.94
CA MET A 177 -15.23 -8.91 6.10
C MET A 177 -13.91 -8.20 6.42
N VAL A 178 -13.96 -7.07 7.14
CA VAL A 178 -12.80 -6.23 7.46
C VAL A 178 -11.74 -7.02 8.24
N GLY A 179 -12.20 -7.77 9.26
CA GLY A 179 -11.30 -8.52 10.15
C GLY A 179 -10.41 -9.52 9.43
N GLU A 180 -10.93 -10.21 8.40
CA GLU A 180 -10.17 -11.20 7.63
C GLU A 180 -9.02 -10.55 6.82
N VAL A 181 -9.27 -9.38 6.22
CA VAL A 181 -8.26 -8.63 5.47
C VAL A 181 -7.20 -8.06 6.40
N LEU A 182 -7.61 -7.48 7.53
CA LEU A 182 -6.68 -6.95 8.54
C LEU A 182 -5.82 -8.05 9.15
N SER A 183 -6.34 -9.27 9.34
CA SER A 183 -5.54 -10.42 9.82
C SER A 183 -4.40 -10.75 8.88
N ILE A 184 -4.64 -10.80 7.57
CA ILE A 184 -3.58 -11.03 6.58
C ILE A 184 -2.54 -9.90 6.61
N MET A 185 -2.99 -8.64 6.72
CA MET A 185 -2.06 -7.50 6.80
C MET A 185 -1.21 -7.55 8.08
N LYS A 186 -1.76 -7.99 9.22
CA LYS A 186 -1.01 -8.24 10.47
C LYS A 186 0.06 -9.33 10.27
N GLU A 187 -0.29 -10.43 9.60
CA GLU A 187 0.66 -11.51 9.29
C GLU A 187 1.80 -11.01 8.37
N LEU A 188 1.50 -10.17 7.38
CA LEU A 188 2.51 -9.57 6.52
C LEU A 188 3.45 -8.67 7.31
N ALA A 189 2.93 -7.81 8.18
CA ALA A 189 3.73 -6.97 9.07
C ALA A 189 4.64 -7.80 9.97
N ALA A 190 4.09 -8.84 10.62
CA ALA A 190 4.85 -9.75 11.47
C ALA A 190 5.94 -10.52 10.72
N SER A 191 5.78 -10.75 9.41
CA SER A 191 6.81 -11.36 8.55
C SER A 191 7.93 -10.40 8.12
N GLY A 192 7.90 -9.13 8.56
CA GLY A 192 8.90 -8.12 8.22
C GLY A 192 8.68 -7.44 6.87
N MET A 193 7.48 -7.53 6.28
CA MET A 193 7.13 -6.83 5.05
C MET A 193 7.14 -5.32 5.27
N THR A 194 7.82 -4.57 4.39
CA THR A 194 7.72 -3.11 4.36
C THR A 194 6.35 -2.71 3.83
N MET A 195 5.60 -1.93 4.59
CA MET A 195 4.22 -1.59 4.25
C MET A 195 3.94 -0.11 4.44
N ILE A 196 3.21 0.49 3.49
CA ILE A 196 2.65 1.84 3.62
C ILE A 196 1.15 1.71 3.40
N VAL A 197 0.36 2.06 4.41
CA VAL A 197 -1.07 1.76 4.48
C VAL A 197 -1.86 3.05 4.69
N VAL A 198 -2.62 3.47 3.71
CA VAL A 198 -3.68 4.47 3.91
C VAL A 198 -4.88 3.76 4.52
N THR A 199 -5.30 4.16 5.70
CA THR A 199 -6.37 3.45 6.42
C THR A 199 -7.22 4.38 7.29
N HIS A 200 -8.47 3.97 7.51
CA HIS A 200 -9.39 4.50 8.51
C HIS A 200 -9.55 3.56 9.72
N GLU A 201 -8.86 2.42 9.72
CA GLU A 201 -8.87 1.43 10.79
C GLU A 201 -7.88 1.84 11.89
N MET A 202 -8.31 2.69 12.83
CA MET A 202 -7.44 3.25 13.87
C MET A 202 -6.86 2.18 14.80
N GLY A 203 -7.65 1.14 15.10
CA GLY A 203 -7.18 -0.01 15.88
C GLY A 203 -6.04 -0.76 15.20
N PHE A 204 -6.14 -1.00 13.89
CA PHE A 204 -5.07 -1.60 13.10
C PHE A 204 -3.82 -0.70 13.06
N ALA A 205 -3.99 0.59 12.77
CA ALA A 205 -2.88 1.53 12.73
C ALA A 205 -2.13 1.57 14.07
N ARG A 206 -2.85 1.60 15.19
CA ARG A 206 -2.24 1.64 16.53
C ARG A 206 -1.49 0.36 16.88
N GLU A 207 -2.03 -0.81 16.50
CA GLU A 207 -1.47 -2.12 16.88
C GLU A 207 -0.30 -2.55 16.00
N VAL A 208 -0.35 -2.24 14.71
CA VAL A 208 0.51 -2.88 13.70
C VAL A 208 1.56 -1.95 13.13
N SER A 209 1.30 -0.65 13.06
CA SER A 209 2.28 0.27 12.49
C SER A 209 3.43 0.52 13.47
N SER A 210 4.62 0.71 12.93
CA SER A 210 5.79 1.21 13.66
C SER A 210 5.85 2.74 13.65
N ARG A 211 5.07 3.37 12.73
CA ARG A 211 5.04 4.81 12.51
C ARG A 211 3.71 5.24 11.92
N CYS A 212 3.19 6.38 12.36
CA CYS A 212 1.96 6.98 11.87
C CYS A 212 2.24 8.37 11.29
N MET A 213 1.69 8.65 10.10
CA MET A 213 1.75 9.96 9.46
C MET A 213 0.35 10.56 9.36
N PHE A 214 0.19 11.79 9.81
CA PHE A 214 -1.04 12.55 9.61
C PHE A 214 -0.87 13.49 8.43
N ILE A 215 -1.61 13.23 7.35
CA ILE A 215 -1.65 14.10 6.17
C ILE A 215 -2.90 14.98 6.25
N ASN A 216 -2.69 16.29 6.19
CA ASN A 216 -3.74 17.28 6.12
C ASN A 216 -3.35 18.37 5.11
N GLU A 217 -4.30 18.79 4.27
CA GLU A 217 -4.11 19.83 3.25
C GLU A 217 -2.84 19.65 2.38
N GLY A 218 -2.51 18.40 2.06
CA GLY A 218 -1.37 18.05 1.22
C GLY A 218 0.00 18.10 1.91
N ARG A 219 0.06 18.17 3.24
CA ARG A 219 1.30 18.18 4.04
C ARG A 219 1.29 17.10 5.10
N ILE A 220 2.46 16.60 5.48
CA ILE A 220 2.61 15.78 6.68
C ILE A 220 2.68 16.75 7.87
N GLU A 221 1.62 16.81 8.66
CA GLU A 221 1.54 17.67 9.84
C GLU A 221 2.08 17.00 11.10
N GLU A 222 1.96 15.69 11.19
CA GLU A 222 2.54 14.90 12.27
C GLU A 222 3.06 13.58 11.74
N ASP A 223 4.21 13.17 12.31
CA ASP A 223 4.91 11.96 11.94
C ASP A 223 5.60 11.44 13.20
N SER A 224 5.07 10.37 13.77
CA SER A 224 5.52 9.85 15.07
C SER A 224 5.21 8.36 15.25
N ASP A 225 5.72 7.76 16.32
CA ASP A 225 5.34 6.42 16.73
C ASP A 225 3.84 6.36 17.12
N PRO A 226 3.20 5.17 17.07
CA PRO A 226 1.77 5.05 17.31
C PRO A 226 1.33 5.54 18.70
N VAL A 227 2.12 5.33 19.74
CA VAL A 227 1.77 5.77 21.11
C VAL A 227 1.73 7.30 21.16
N SER A 228 2.77 7.96 20.68
CA SER A 228 2.80 9.43 20.62
C SER A 228 1.68 9.98 19.73
N PHE A 229 1.43 9.34 18.59
CA PHE A 229 0.40 9.76 17.62
C PHE A 229 -1.02 9.73 18.19
N PHE A 230 -1.39 8.64 18.87
CA PHE A 230 -2.77 8.45 19.36
C PHE A 230 -2.99 9.00 20.77
N ASP A 231 -2.01 8.93 21.67
CA ASP A 231 -2.19 9.27 23.08
C ASP A 231 -1.74 10.69 23.41
N THR A 232 -0.72 11.20 22.72
CA THR A 232 -0.14 12.52 22.97
C THR A 232 0.14 13.31 21.69
N PRO A 233 -0.84 13.42 20.77
CA PRO A 233 -0.64 14.12 19.51
C PRO A 233 -0.21 15.58 19.73
N LYS A 234 0.76 16.06 18.94
CA LYS A 234 1.28 17.44 19.03
C LYS A 234 0.42 18.40 18.22
N SER A 235 0.02 17.99 17.00
CA SER A 235 -0.80 18.80 16.13
C SER A 235 -2.20 19.02 16.72
N ALA A 236 -2.64 20.27 16.83
CA ALA A 236 -4.01 20.61 17.24
C ALA A 236 -5.05 20.04 16.26
N ARG A 237 -4.69 19.99 14.96
CA ARG A 237 -5.54 19.45 13.92
C ARG A 237 -5.69 17.93 14.04
N LEU A 238 -4.61 17.21 14.37
CA LEU A 238 -4.67 15.78 14.64
C LEU A 238 -5.54 15.49 15.87
N LYS A 239 -5.40 16.27 16.96
CA LYS A 239 -6.26 16.15 18.16
C LYS A 239 -7.75 16.25 17.81
N ASP A 240 -8.12 17.30 17.06
CA ASP A 240 -9.49 17.52 16.61
C ASP A 240 -9.96 16.36 15.70
N PHE A 241 -9.12 15.86 14.83
CA PHE A 241 -9.44 14.72 13.97
C PHE A 241 -9.68 13.45 14.78
N LEU A 242 -8.74 13.08 15.67
CA LEU A 242 -8.85 11.86 16.48
C LEU A 242 -10.08 11.89 17.40
N SER A 243 -10.43 13.04 18.00
CA SER A 243 -11.62 13.16 18.83
C SER A 243 -12.95 12.92 18.12
N LYS A 244 -12.95 12.89 16.78
CA LYS A 244 -14.14 12.65 15.95
C LYS A 244 -14.23 11.22 15.42
N VAL A 245 -13.09 10.49 15.40
CA VAL A 245 -13.00 9.16 14.80
C VAL A 245 -12.74 8.05 15.82
N LEU A 246 -12.32 8.38 17.04
CA LEU A 246 -12.18 7.50 18.20
C LEU A 246 -13.33 7.72 19.18
#